data_b99ea7dfd7a32e0eb60964e2ab11a0c8
#
_entry.id   b99ea7dfd7a32e0eb60964e2ab11a0c8
#
_cell.length_a   1.000
_cell.length_b   1.000
_cell.length_c   1.000
_cell.angle_alpha   90.00
_cell.angle_beta   90.00
_cell.angle_gamma   90.00
#
_symmetry.space_group_name_H-M   'P 1'
#
loop_
_entity.id
_entity.type
_entity.pdbx_description
1 polymer ?
#
loop_
_entity_poly.entity_id
_entity_poly.type
_entity_poly.pdbx_seq_one_letter_code
_entity_poly.pdbx_strand_id
1 'polypeptide(L)'
;MNKLFRLILCLTFLIAALSAQAESLYSESNFRPLASDKRSHLPGDALTVMIYENSSASTNADTSLQKKNDIGIQASVNQRNPQKASIGSNTNFDGGGTVQRSGKLLAQMTVTVTKVAENGDLWVAGQQLLEINSDKQMIKVEGRVRTLDISDTNTVLSYRLADAKVSYIGEGALADHQRPGYISRFFTWIGL
;
A
#
# COMPACT_ATOMS: atom_id res chain seq x y z
N MET A 1 56.92 59.17 23.96
CA MET A 1 55.78 58.35 23.51
C MET A 1 54.75 58.41 24.62
N ASN A 2 53.67 59.14 24.39
CA ASN A 2 52.76 59.61 25.47
C ASN A 2 52.00 58.45 26.12
N LYS A 3 51.93 58.48 27.45
CA LYS A 3 51.17 57.49 28.24
C LYS A 3 49.72 57.28 27.72
N LEU A 4 49.15 58.38 27.21
CA LEU A 4 47.83 58.41 26.58
C LEU A 4 47.76 57.54 25.32
N PHE A 5 48.78 57.55 24.46
CA PHE A 5 48.85 56.75 23.24
C PHE A 5 48.91 55.23 23.52
N ARG A 6 49.67 54.86 24.56
CA ARG A 6 49.75 53.48 25.03
C ARG A 6 48.42 52.98 25.59
N LEU A 7 47.71 53.86 26.29
CA LEU A 7 46.41 53.52 26.87
C LEU A 7 45.33 53.32 25.79
N ILE A 8 45.34 54.17 24.75
CA ILE A 8 44.45 54.05 23.60
C ILE A 8 44.77 52.75 22.82
N LEU A 9 46.05 52.44 22.62
CA LEU A 9 46.47 51.23 21.93
C LEU A 9 46.04 49.94 22.67
N CYS A 10 46.19 49.94 24.01
CA CYS A 10 45.71 48.83 24.83
C CYS A 10 44.18 48.66 24.81
N LEU A 11 43.45 49.78 24.79
CA LEU A 11 41.99 49.76 24.75
C LEU A 11 41.46 49.25 23.36
N THR A 12 42.10 49.64 22.28
CA THR A 12 41.72 49.10 20.93
C THR A 12 42.06 47.63 20.79
N PHE A 13 43.15 47.15 21.40
CA PHE A 13 43.48 45.73 21.39
C PHE A 13 42.51 44.90 22.27
N LEU A 14 42.05 45.46 23.35
CA LEU A 14 41.06 44.84 24.21
C LEU A 14 39.69 44.74 23.52
N ILE A 15 39.27 45.76 22.78
CA ILE A 15 38.01 45.77 22.01
C ILE A 15 38.09 44.77 20.87
N ALA A 16 39.24 44.66 20.17
CA ALA A 16 39.44 43.68 19.10
C ALA A 16 39.42 42.21 19.59
N ALA A 17 39.83 41.96 20.85
CA ALA A 17 39.79 40.62 21.44
C ALA A 17 38.34 40.14 21.76
N LEU A 18 37.42 41.09 22.01
CA LEU A 18 35.99 40.74 22.29
C LEU A 18 35.19 40.30 21.05
N SER A 19 35.68 40.59 19.87
CA SER A 19 34.99 40.22 18.60
C SER A 19 35.43 38.88 18.00
N ALA A 20 36.35 38.17 18.61
CA ALA A 20 36.71 36.79 18.22
C ALA A 20 35.69 35.79 18.73
N GLN A 21 34.52 35.77 18.09
CA GLN A 21 33.59 34.69 18.26
C GLN A 21 34.08 33.48 17.40
N ALA A 22 34.60 32.47 18.05
CA ALA A 22 34.88 31.21 17.39
C ALA A 22 33.54 30.50 17.12
N GLU A 23 33.08 30.57 15.89
CA GLU A 23 31.95 29.75 15.44
C GLU A 23 32.36 28.28 15.46
N SER A 24 31.66 27.49 16.28
CA SER A 24 31.92 26.06 16.33
C SER A 24 31.60 25.43 14.99
N LEU A 25 32.59 24.84 14.33
CA LEU A 25 32.37 24.00 13.15
C LEU A 25 31.58 22.71 13.48
N TYR A 26 31.35 22.43 14.75
CA TYR A 26 30.57 21.27 15.18
C TYR A 26 29.09 21.64 15.19
N SER A 27 28.33 21.02 14.26
CA SER A 27 26.87 21.06 14.23
C SER A 27 26.37 19.67 14.59
N GLU A 28 25.71 19.55 15.73
CA GLU A 28 25.17 18.26 16.22
C GLU A 28 24.17 17.65 15.24
N SER A 29 23.44 18.47 14.50
CA SER A 29 22.51 18.04 13.47
C SER A 29 23.17 17.50 12.19
N ASN A 30 24.42 17.89 11.92
CA ASN A 30 25.16 17.48 10.72
C ASN A 30 26.33 16.53 11.01
N PHE A 31 26.54 16.21 12.30
CA PHE A 31 27.63 15.32 12.66
C PHE A 31 27.33 13.89 12.22
N ARG A 32 28.08 13.40 11.25
CA ARG A 32 28.08 11.99 10.84
C ARG A 32 29.39 11.34 11.29
N PRO A 33 29.35 10.46 12.30
CA PRO A 33 30.53 9.72 12.69
C PRO A 33 31.03 8.88 11.51
N LEU A 34 32.31 8.89 11.23
CA LEU A 34 32.94 8.10 10.15
C LEU A 34 32.78 6.58 10.35
N ALA A 35 32.53 6.15 11.57
CA ALA A 35 32.30 4.75 11.96
C ALA A 35 30.83 4.47 12.34
N SER A 36 29.90 5.32 11.90
CA SER A 36 28.47 5.13 12.16
C SER A 36 27.89 4.07 11.23
N ASP A 37 26.95 3.30 11.76
CA ASP A 37 26.07 2.44 10.99
C ASP A 37 25.41 3.24 9.85
N LYS A 38 25.46 2.69 8.64
CA LYS A 38 24.85 3.32 7.45
C LYS A 38 23.34 3.14 7.38
N ARG A 39 22.70 2.87 8.50
CA ARG A 39 21.25 2.66 8.56
C ARG A 39 20.52 4.00 8.42
N SER A 40 19.47 3.99 7.64
CA SER A 40 18.59 5.15 7.51
C SER A 40 17.96 5.49 8.86
N HIS A 41 17.98 6.76 9.25
CA HIS A 41 17.43 7.25 10.52
C HIS A 41 16.88 8.66 10.45
N LEU A 42 17.07 9.38 9.34
CA LEU A 42 16.61 10.74 9.14
C LEU A 42 15.55 10.83 8.03
N PRO A 43 14.64 11.80 8.10
CA PRO A 43 13.76 12.09 6.97
C PRO A 43 14.59 12.43 5.72
N GLY A 44 14.21 11.84 4.59
CA GLY A 44 14.94 11.95 3.32
C GLY A 44 15.95 10.84 3.07
N ASP A 45 16.29 10.03 4.08
CA ASP A 45 17.16 8.88 3.88
C ASP A 45 16.49 7.81 3.00
N ALA A 46 17.32 7.10 2.24
CA ALA A 46 16.88 6.01 1.39
C ALA A 46 17.04 4.66 2.11
N LEU A 47 16.02 3.81 2.04
CA LEU A 47 15.98 2.47 2.61
C LEU A 47 15.57 1.47 1.54
N THR A 48 16.23 0.31 1.50
CA THR A 48 15.86 -0.77 0.58
C THR A 48 14.85 -1.69 1.23
N VAL A 49 13.69 -1.88 0.60
CA VAL A 49 12.68 -2.85 1.02
C VAL A 49 12.74 -4.08 0.12
N MET A 50 12.94 -5.24 0.72
CA MET A 50 12.80 -6.53 0.05
C MET A 50 11.36 -7.02 0.26
N ILE A 51 10.59 -7.04 -0.82
CA ILE A 51 9.19 -7.45 -0.82
C ILE A 51 9.15 -8.97 -1.04
N TYR A 52 8.56 -9.64 -0.07
CA TYR A 52 8.29 -11.07 -0.13
C TYR A 52 6.86 -11.30 0.34
N GLU A 53 5.92 -11.28 -0.62
CA GLU A 53 4.51 -11.45 -0.34
C GLU A 53 3.98 -12.73 -0.99
N ASN A 54 3.26 -13.52 -0.21
CA ASN A 54 2.56 -14.70 -0.68
C ASN A 54 1.12 -14.60 -0.22
N SER A 55 0.21 -14.42 -1.15
CA SER A 55 -1.22 -14.28 -0.87
C SER A 55 -1.98 -15.42 -1.53
N SER A 56 -2.81 -16.11 -0.75
CA SER A 56 -3.78 -17.07 -1.25
C SER A 56 -5.14 -16.78 -0.62
N ALA A 57 -6.15 -16.62 -1.47
CA ALA A 57 -7.52 -16.43 -1.04
C ALA A 57 -8.41 -17.44 -1.77
N SER A 58 -9.23 -18.17 -0.99
CA SER A 58 -10.27 -19.06 -1.51
C SER A 58 -11.61 -18.55 -0.99
N THR A 59 -12.51 -18.25 -1.89
CA THR A 59 -13.88 -17.85 -1.54
C THR A 59 -14.85 -18.81 -2.17
N ASN A 60 -15.65 -19.47 -1.34
CA ASN A 60 -16.75 -20.32 -1.76
C ASN A 60 -18.05 -19.52 -1.59
N ALA A 61 -18.80 -19.38 -2.67
CA ALA A 61 -20.11 -18.76 -2.64
C ALA A 61 -21.13 -19.81 -3.07
N ASP A 62 -21.96 -20.26 -2.12
CA ASP A 62 -23.09 -21.15 -2.39
C ASP A 62 -24.37 -20.33 -2.29
N THR A 63 -25.12 -20.27 -3.38
CA THR A 63 -26.42 -19.60 -3.42
C THR A 63 -27.47 -20.61 -3.82
N SER A 64 -28.36 -20.95 -2.89
CA SER A 64 -29.55 -21.73 -3.19
C SER A 64 -30.79 -20.85 -3.14
N LEU A 65 -31.49 -20.73 -4.25
CA LEU A 65 -32.78 -20.04 -4.34
C LEU A 65 -33.86 -21.08 -4.64
N GLN A 66 -34.78 -21.22 -3.71
CA GLN A 66 -35.95 -22.07 -3.89
C GLN A 66 -37.19 -21.18 -4.01
N LYS A 67 -37.78 -21.14 -5.20
CA LYS A 67 -39.01 -20.38 -5.46
C LYS A 67 -40.13 -21.34 -5.76
N LYS A 68 -41.10 -21.42 -4.83
CA LYS A 68 -42.37 -22.11 -5.07
C LYS A 68 -43.43 -21.08 -5.45
N ASN A 69 -43.99 -21.26 -6.62
CA ASN A 69 -45.16 -20.48 -7.06
C ASN A 69 -46.30 -21.48 -7.24
N ASP A 70 -47.26 -21.49 -6.30
CA ASP A 70 -48.51 -22.23 -6.41
C ASP A 70 -49.61 -21.26 -6.87
N ILE A 71 -50.00 -21.36 -8.12
CA ILE A 71 -51.14 -20.63 -8.67
C ILE A 71 -52.29 -21.60 -8.76
N GLY A 72 -53.17 -21.54 -7.76
CA GLY A 72 -54.42 -22.31 -7.76
C GLY A 72 -55.54 -21.51 -8.46
N ILE A 73 -55.97 -21.99 -9.63
CA ILE A 73 -57.17 -21.44 -10.30
C ILE A 73 -58.34 -22.39 -9.96
N GLN A 74 -59.29 -21.90 -9.20
CA GLN A 74 -60.55 -22.58 -8.99
C GLN A 74 -61.63 -22.07 -9.96
N ALA A 75 -61.89 -22.80 -11.01
CA ALA A 75 -63.00 -22.56 -11.89
C ALA A 75 -64.18 -23.47 -11.48
N SER A 76 -65.20 -22.90 -10.87
CA SER A 76 -66.42 -23.66 -10.56
C SER A 76 -67.41 -23.47 -11.72
N VAL A 77 -67.47 -24.45 -12.62
CA VAL A 77 -68.39 -24.44 -13.74
C VAL A 77 -69.72 -25.12 -13.42
N ASN A 78 -69.82 -25.89 -12.32
CA ASN A 78 -71.08 -26.52 -11.87
C ASN A 78 -70.96 -27.00 -10.43
N GLN A 79 -72.05 -26.81 -9.61
CA GLN A 79 -72.06 -27.16 -8.19
C GLN A 79 -71.91 -28.67 -7.86
N ARG A 80 -71.83 -29.57 -8.87
CA ARG A 80 -71.71 -31.02 -8.63
C ARG A 80 -70.34 -31.61 -8.84
N ASN A 81 -69.38 -30.91 -9.45
CA ASN A 81 -68.02 -31.41 -9.61
C ASN A 81 -67.02 -30.21 -9.74
N PRO A 82 -66.42 -29.76 -8.63
CA PRO A 82 -65.39 -28.73 -8.73
C PRO A 82 -64.11 -29.34 -9.33
N GLN A 83 -63.77 -28.97 -10.53
CA GLN A 83 -62.46 -29.26 -11.16
C GLN A 83 -61.44 -28.30 -10.57
N LYS A 84 -60.50 -28.85 -9.82
CA LYS A 84 -59.36 -28.09 -9.31
C LYS A 84 -58.21 -28.27 -10.34
N ALA A 85 -57.84 -27.26 -11.04
CA ALA A 85 -56.60 -27.22 -11.81
C ALA A 85 -55.58 -26.44 -11.03
N SER A 86 -54.52 -27.08 -10.55
CA SER A 86 -53.39 -26.42 -9.97
C SER A 86 -52.21 -26.48 -10.90
N ILE A 87 -51.64 -25.34 -11.27
CA ILE A 87 -50.39 -25.26 -12.02
C ILE A 87 -49.35 -24.82 -11.00
N GLY A 88 -48.52 -25.76 -10.57
CA GLY A 88 -47.36 -25.49 -9.71
C GLY A 88 -46.10 -25.39 -10.57
N SER A 89 -45.37 -24.29 -10.48
CA SER A 89 -44.03 -24.18 -11.02
C SER A 89 -43.02 -24.19 -9.87
N ASN A 90 -42.18 -25.19 -9.87
CA ASN A 90 -41.11 -25.34 -8.88
C ASN A 90 -39.79 -25.02 -9.60
N THR A 91 -39.17 -23.89 -9.30
CA THR A 91 -37.88 -23.50 -9.87
C THR A 91 -36.84 -23.60 -8.76
N ASN A 92 -35.97 -24.58 -8.83
CA ASN A 92 -34.79 -24.68 -7.99
C ASN A 92 -33.61 -24.15 -8.77
N PHE A 93 -32.98 -23.14 -8.22
CA PHE A 93 -31.72 -22.62 -8.74
C PHE A 93 -30.63 -22.87 -7.70
N ASP A 94 -29.71 -23.77 -8.04
CA ASP A 94 -28.51 -24.02 -7.24
C ASP A 94 -27.31 -23.44 -7.99
N GLY A 95 -26.80 -22.34 -7.51
CA GLY A 95 -25.59 -21.68 -8.02
C GLY A 95 -24.47 -21.80 -7.01
N GLY A 96 -23.40 -22.49 -7.37
CA GLY A 96 -22.17 -22.55 -6.57
C GLY A 96 -20.99 -22.05 -7.38
N GLY A 97 -20.14 -21.23 -6.76
CA GLY A 97 -18.91 -20.74 -7.37
C GLY A 97 -17.76 -20.77 -6.38
N THR A 98 -16.65 -21.42 -6.77
CA THR A 98 -15.39 -21.33 -6.02
C THR A 98 -14.44 -20.40 -6.78
N VAL A 99 -14.03 -19.30 -6.13
CA VAL A 99 -13.01 -18.42 -6.66
C VAL A 99 -11.74 -18.63 -5.86
N GLN A 100 -10.70 -19.14 -6.51
CA GLN A 100 -9.38 -19.30 -5.93
C GLN A 100 -8.43 -18.29 -6.56
N ARG A 101 -7.79 -17.49 -5.71
CA ARG A 101 -6.78 -16.51 -6.12
C ARG A 101 -5.50 -16.77 -5.36
N SER A 102 -4.40 -16.88 -6.08
CA SER A 102 -3.07 -16.97 -5.51
C SER A 102 -2.16 -15.96 -6.20
N GLY A 103 -1.35 -15.29 -5.40
CA GLY A 103 -0.36 -14.33 -5.90
C GLY A 103 0.93 -14.44 -5.12
N LYS A 104 2.06 -14.35 -5.82
CA LYS A 104 3.38 -14.26 -5.22
C LYS A 104 4.08 -13.05 -5.80
N LEU A 105 4.54 -12.16 -4.90
CA LEU A 105 5.30 -10.97 -5.27
C LEU A 105 6.68 -11.05 -4.64
N LEU A 106 7.70 -11.04 -5.48
CA LEU A 106 9.11 -10.92 -5.11
C LEU A 106 9.67 -9.70 -5.81
N ALA A 107 10.06 -8.70 -5.05
CA ALA A 107 10.64 -7.48 -5.59
C ALA A 107 11.59 -6.84 -4.59
N GLN A 108 12.48 -6.01 -5.09
CA GLN A 108 13.35 -5.17 -4.28
C GLN A 108 13.22 -3.76 -4.80
N MET A 109 12.96 -2.81 -3.90
CA MET A 109 12.86 -1.41 -4.26
C MET A 109 13.37 -0.50 -3.16
N THR A 110 13.78 0.69 -3.54
CA THR A 110 14.20 1.73 -2.61
C THR A 110 13.01 2.62 -2.27
N VAL A 111 12.81 2.86 -0.98
CA VAL A 111 11.82 3.78 -0.42
C VAL A 111 12.54 4.92 0.30
N THR A 112 11.85 6.01 0.53
CA THR A 112 12.37 7.16 1.26
C THR A 112 11.71 7.26 2.63
N VAL A 113 12.49 7.60 3.65
CA VAL A 113 11.98 7.95 4.97
C VAL A 113 11.25 9.28 4.89
N THR A 114 9.95 9.27 5.10
CA THR A 114 9.10 10.48 5.02
C THR A 114 9.01 11.22 6.35
N LYS A 115 9.03 10.47 7.45
CA LYS A 115 8.89 11.01 8.81
C LYS A 115 9.52 10.06 9.82
N VAL A 116 10.08 10.62 10.88
CA VAL A 116 10.49 9.89 12.08
C VAL A 116 9.45 10.14 13.17
N ALA A 117 8.94 9.07 13.77
CA ALA A 117 8.01 9.15 14.88
C ALA A 117 8.75 9.45 16.20
N GLU A 118 8.03 9.90 17.23
CA GLU A 118 8.61 10.22 18.53
C GLU A 118 9.30 9.02 19.21
N ASN A 119 8.85 7.81 18.91
CA ASN A 119 9.44 6.57 19.42
C ASN A 119 10.66 6.10 18.60
N GLY A 120 11.10 6.85 17.58
CA GLY A 120 12.21 6.50 16.70
C GLY A 120 11.86 5.59 15.51
N ASP A 121 10.59 5.23 15.33
CA ASP A 121 10.14 4.49 14.16
C ASP A 121 10.15 5.38 12.91
N LEU A 122 10.48 4.80 11.77
CA LEU A 122 10.58 5.49 10.49
C LEU A 122 9.33 5.20 9.64
N TRP A 123 8.64 6.24 9.22
CA TRP A 123 7.64 6.12 8.16
C TRP A 123 8.34 6.16 6.82
N VAL A 124 8.06 5.16 6.00
CA VAL A 124 8.69 4.99 4.69
C VAL A 124 7.63 4.92 3.60
N ALA A 125 7.93 5.52 2.46
CA ALA A 125 7.09 5.46 1.28
C ALA A 125 7.95 5.45 0.02
N GLY A 126 7.50 4.70 -0.98
CA GLY A 126 8.16 4.64 -2.27
C GLY A 126 7.26 4.07 -3.34
N GLN A 127 7.58 4.41 -4.59
CA GLN A 127 6.92 3.85 -5.76
C GLN A 127 7.95 3.62 -6.85
N GLN A 128 7.77 2.54 -7.58
CA GLN A 128 8.62 2.18 -8.72
C GLN A 128 7.76 1.78 -9.90
N LEU A 129 7.97 2.43 -11.01
CA LEU A 129 7.36 2.09 -12.29
C LEU A 129 8.35 1.22 -13.07
N LEU A 130 7.89 0.05 -13.51
CA LEU A 130 8.61 -0.83 -14.41
C LEU A 130 7.84 -0.91 -15.73
N GLU A 131 8.55 -0.81 -16.84
CA GLU A 131 8.00 -1.02 -18.16
C GLU A 131 8.75 -2.17 -18.81
N ILE A 132 8.05 -3.28 -19.06
CA ILE A 132 8.62 -4.51 -19.63
C ILE A 132 7.71 -4.93 -20.79
N ASN A 133 8.28 -5.00 -22.01
CA ASN A 133 7.55 -5.38 -23.22
C ASN A 133 6.25 -4.59 -23.46
N SER A 134 6.29 -3.28 -23.21
CA SER A 134 5.14 -2.35 -23.29
C SER A 134 4.08 -2.54 -22.20
N ASP A 135 4.26 -3.44 -21.26
CA ASP A 135 3.44 -3.56 -20.07
C ASP A 135 3.99 -2.67 -18.95
N LYS A 136 3.15 -1.80 -18.42
CA LYS A 136 3.49 -0.92 -17.29
C LYS A 136 3.08 -1.57 -15.98
N GLN A 137 4.02 -1.66 -15.08
CA GLN A 137 3.81 -2.24 -13.76
C GLN A 137 4.27 -1.24 -12.70
N MET A 138 3.41 -0.94 -11.75
CA MET A 138 3.70 -0.01 -10.67
C MET A 138 3.68 -0.77 -9.33
N ILE A 139 4.77 -0.64 -8.59
CA ILE A 139 4.89 -1.14 -7.23
C ILE A 139 4.89 0.07 -6.30
N LYS A 140 4.03 0.06 -5.29
CA LYS A 140 4.01 1.06 -4.22
C LYS A 140 4.18 0.35 -2.89
N VAL A 141 5.00 0.93 -2.02
CA VAL A 141 5.20 0.47 -0.65
C VAL A 141 5.11 1.65 0.28
N GLU A 142 4.30 1.49 1.31
CA GLU A 142 4.17 2.44 2.41
C GLU A 142 4.14 1.62 3.71
N GLY A 143 4.69 2.17 4.78
CA GLY A 143 4.65 1.50 6.08
C GLY A 143 5.52 2.17 7.10
N ARG A 144 5.60 1.55 8.27
CA ARG A 144 6.43 2.00 9.39
C ARG A 144 7.42 0.91 9.74
N VAL A 145 8.69 1.27 9.88
CA VAL A 145 9.78 0.35 10.22
C VAL A 145 10.47 0.80 11.49
N ARG A 146 10.79 -0.15 12.36
CA ARG A 146 11.62 0.11 13.53
C ARG A 146 13.08 0.15 13.11
N THR A 147 13.85 1.07 13.64
CA THR A 147 15.29 1.20 13.33
C THR A 147 16.06 -0.10 13.58
N LEU A 148 15.64 -0.90 14.58
CA LEU A 148 16.23 -2.20 14.89
C LEU A 148 15.98 -3.29 13.85
N ASP A 149 14.95 -3.16 13.02
CA ASP A 149 14.62 -4.12 11.95
C ASP A 149 15.37 -3.84 10.65
N ILE A 150 16.09 -2.70 10.59
CA ILE A 150 16.92 -2.33 9.46
C ILE A 150 18.29 -3.02 9.62
N SER A 151 18.69 -3.78 8.61
CA SER A 151 19.99 -4.44 8.59
C SER A 151 21.13 -3.44 8.38
N ASP A 152 22.37 -3.90 8.64
CA ASP A 152 23.59 -3.09 8.43
C ASP A 152 23.80 -2.71 6.95
N THR A 153 23.18 -3.45 6.04
CA THR A 153 23.16 -3.15 4.61
C THR A 153 22.04 -2.19 4.21
N ASN A 154 21.39 -1.55 5.18
CA ASN A 154 20.28 -0.62 4.98
C ASN A 154 19.08 -1.25 4.24
N THR A 155 18.74 -2.47 4.62
CA THR A 155 17.69 -3.28 4.01
C THR A 155 16.71 -3.73 5.07
N VAL A 156 15.42 -3.77 4.72
CA VAL A 156 14.34 -4.32 5.55
C VAL A 156 13.46 -5.26 4.74
N LEU A 157 12.90 -6.27 5.38
CA LEU A 157 11.95 -7.21 4.76
C LEU A 157 10.53 -6.68 4.91
N SER A 158 9.69 -6.82 3.87
CA SER A 158 8.33 -6.28 3.86
C SER A 158 7.48 -6.73 5.05
N TYR A 159 7.61 -7.98 5.49
CA TYR A 159 6.87 -8.52 6.63
C TYR A 159 7.28 -7.93 8.00
N ARG A 160 8.36 -7.15 8.06
CA ARG A 160 8.78 -6.39 9.25
C ARG A 160 8.25 -4.96 9.28
N LEU A 161 7.61 -4.51 8.21
CA LEU A 161 6.95 -3.22 8.21
C LEU A 161 5.61 -3.31 8.95
N ALA A 162 5.42 -2.45 9.91
CA ALA A 162 4.12 -2.24 10.55
C ALA A 162 3.26 -1.35 9.66
N ASP A 163 1.94 -1.56 9.67
CA ASP A 163 0.98 -0.82 8.85
C ASP A 163 1.33 -0.86 7.35
N ALA A 164 1.92 -1.98 6.91
CA ALA A 164 2.44 -2.13 5.57
C ALA A 164 1.31 -2.12 4.53
N LYS A 165 1.47 -1.28 3.52
CA LYS A 165 0.63 -1.28 2.34
C LYS A 165 1.50 -1.51 1.12
N VAL A 166 1.43 -2.72 0.58
CA VAL A 166 2.10 -3.10 -0.65
C VAL A 166 1.05 -3.19 -1.75
N SER A 167 1.21 -2.41 -2.80
CA SER A 167 0.31 -2.40 -3.95
C SER A 167 1.12 -2.68 -5.22
N TYR A 168 0.65 -3.64 -5.99
CA TYR A 168 1.16 -3.98 -7.30
C TYR A 168 0.05 -3.80 -8.33
N ILE A 169 0.24 -2.89 -9.26
CA ILE A 169 -0.72 -2.56 -10.31
C ILE A 169 -0.03 -2.79 -11.64
N GLY A 170 -0.57 -3.71 -12.44
CA GLY A 170 -0.13 -3.96 -13.81
C GLY A 170 -1.19 -3.46 -14.80
N GLU A 171 -0.78 -2.65 -15.74
CA GLU A 171 -1.57 -2.29 -16.91
C GLU A 171 -1.01 -3.07 -18.11
N GLY A 172 -1.65 -4.19 -18.46
CA GLY A 172 -1.22 -5.02 -19.56
C GLY A 172 -2.37 -5.73 -20.24
N ALA A 173 -2.14 -6.32 -21.39
CA ALA A 173 -3.13 -6.99 -22.24
C ALA A 173 -3.93 -8.11 -21.52
N LEU A 174 -3.41 -8.67 -20.44
CA LEU A 174 -4.12 -9.66 -19.62
C LEU A 174 -5.30 -9.06 -18.84
N ALA A 175 -5.26 -7.78 -18.48
CA ALA A 175 -6.34 -7.12 -17.74
C ALA A 175 -7.58 -6.89 -18.64
N ASP A 176 -7.38 -6.74 -19.94
CA ASP A 176 -8.47 -6.51 -20.89
C ASP A 176 -9.22 -7.78 -21.27
N HIS A 177 -8.58 -8.94 -21.20
CA HIS A 177 -9.23 -10.23 -21.48
C HIS A 177 -10.12 -10.75 -20.35
N GLN A 178 -10.04 -10.17 -19.15
CA GLN A 178 -10.93 -10.54 -18.02
C GLN A 178 -12.25 -9.78 -18.01
N ARG A 179 -12.45 -8.83 -18.90
CA ARG A 179 -13.73 -8.12 -19.02
C ARG A 179 -14.68 -8.92 -19.90
N PRO A 180 -15.90 -9.22 -19.43
CA PRO A 180 -16.89 -9.90 -20.27
C PRO A 180 -17.12 -9.08 -21.53
N GLY A 181 -17.08 -9.75 -22.68
CA GLY A 181 -17.24 -9.12 -23.98
C GLY A 181 -18.55 -8.34 -24.09
N TYR A 182 -18.58 -7.33 -24.93
CA TYR A 182 -19.77 -6.48 -25.14
C TYR A 182 -21.01 -7.28 -25.45
N ILE A 183 -20.87 -8.42 -26.16
CA ILE A 183 -21.94 -9.32 -26.52
C ILE A 183 -22.55 -10.00 -25.29
N SER A 184 -21.75 -10.49 -24.35
CA SER A 184 -22.26 -11.12 -23.12
C SER A 184 -22.96 -10.10 -22.21
N ARG A 185 -22.48 -8.84 -22.15
CA ARG A 185 -23.15 -7.76 -21.43
C ARG A 185 -24.51 -7.40 -22.03
N PHE A 186 -24.63 -7.47 -23.35
CA PHE A 186 -25.89 -7.23 -24.06
C PHE A 186 -26.91 -8.36 -23.76
N PHE A 187 -26.51 -9.61 -23.77
CA PHE A 187 -27.39 -10.73 -23.41
C PHE A 187 -27.82 -10.69 -21.94
N THR A 188 -26.92 -10.35 -21.04
CA THR A 188 -27.27 -10.18 -19.61
C THR A 188 -28.25 -9.02 -19.41
N TRP A 189 -28.16 -7.94 -20.21
CA TRP A 189 -29.10 -6.81 -20.14
C TRP A 189 -30.50 -7.16 -20.66
N ILE A 190 -30.61 -8.06 -21.65
CA ILE A 190 -31.89 -8.57 -22.19
C ILE A 190 -32.49 -9.66 -21.29
N GLY A 191 -31.75 -10.16 -20.26
CA GLY A 191 -32.25 -11.18 -19.35
C GLY A 191 -32.17 -12.62 -19.87
N LEU A 192 -31.29 -12.86 -20.83
CA LEU A 192 -30.94 -14.18 -21.36
C LEU A 192 -29.59 -14.65 -20.84
#